data_dec546985562789161fb5f2b8d34f933
#
_entry.id   dec546985562789161fb5f2b8d34f933
#
_cell.length_a   1.000
_cell.length_b   1.000
_cell.length_c   1.000
_cell.angle_alpha   90.00
_cell.angle_beta   90.00
_cell.angle_gamma   90.00
#
_symmetry.space_group_name_H-M   'P 1'
#
loop_
_entity.id
_entity.type
_entity.pdbx_description
1 polymer ?
#
loop_
_entity_poly.entity_id
_entity_poly.type
_entity_poly.pdbx_seq_one_letter_code
_entity_poly.pdbx_strand_id
1 'polypeptide(L)'
;MSAAMVALGQEGLRELGSRVVAEAGQPSEPFGVYVFAADAPESELARHVEREVFYEYFNNTPELLEAEYGPYEGSTVFVCALDHRRGLPAGAIRLVLPSPAGLKSLGDVEPVWGHRIDDVLERTNLRLEADSAWDIATLAVDPEYRGRATDGLVSLGLYQGVAQLAVRCDVKWVVTILDLVVLNLLQGVMADPFERFAGLEPLPYLDSPASLPVYSDLDAYFARLETADPSMYEILFDGRGLEAAVRPLDLERVLEHLHPGGHAHTA
;
A
#
# COMPACT_ATOMS: atom_id res chain seq x y z
N MET A 1 6.30 24.37 8.78
CA MET A 1 7.71 23.93 8.85
C MET A 1 7.68 22.49 9.36
N SER A 2 7.73 21.53 8.45
CA SER A 2 7.87 20.10 8.81
C SER A 2 9.27 19.93 9.41
N ALA A 3 9.38 19.43 10.64
CA ALA A 3 10.66 18.99 11.16
C ALA A 3 11.07 17.79 10.31
N ALA A 4 12.19 17.89 9.61
CA ALA A 4 12.77 16.77 8.91
C ALA A 4 12.90 15.63 9.93
N MET A 5 12.12 14.56 9.77
CA MET A 5 12.24 13.38 10.61
C MET A 5 13.61 12.77 10.36
N VAL A 6 14.45 12.76 11.40
CA VAL A 6 15.78 12.15 11.32
C VAL A 6 15.60 10.66 11.17
N ALA A 7 16.15 10.08 10.10
CA ALA A 7 16.11 8.65 9.88
C ALA A 7 16.66 7.89 11.10
N LEU A 8 15.86 6.96 11.64
CA LEU A 8 16.26 6.18 12.81
C LEU A 8 17.30 5.13 12.40
N GLY A 9 18.33 4.96 13.24
CA GLY A 9 19.20 3.81 13.11
C GLY A 9 18.50 2.50 13.54
N GLN A 10 19.12 1.37 13.27
CA GLN A 10 18.52 0.04 13.51
C GLN A 10 18.04 -0.18 14.96
N GLU A 11 18.75 0.37 15.96
CA GLU A 11 18.35 0.30 17.37
C GLU A 11 17.07 1.10 17.63
N GLY A 12 16.99 2.34 17.13
CA GLY A 12 15.79 3.17 17.26
C GLY A 12 14.56 2.57 16.55
N LEU A 13 14.76 1.94 15.39
CA LEU A 13 13.69 1.20 14.71
C LEU A 13 13.20 0.02 15.54
N ARG A 14 14.12 -0.74 16.14
CA ARG A 14 13.76 -1.87 17.03
C ARG A 14 13.01 -1.42 18.26
N GLU A 15 13.45 -0.34 18.90
CA GLU A 15 12.76 0.24 20.05
C GLU A 15 11.34 0.69 19.68
N LEU A 16 11.22 1.40 18.57
CA LEU A 16 9.93 1.89 18.07
C LEU A 16 8.98 0.72 17.74
N GLY A 17 9.44 -0.25 16.96
CA GLY A 17 8.64 -1.42 16.60
C GLY A 17 8.27 -2.29 17.81
N SER A 18 9.20 -2.50 18.76
CA SER A 18 8.91 -3.24 20.01
C SER A 18 7.85 -2.53 20.86
N ARG A 19 7.83 -1.18 20.88
CA ARG A 19 6.78 -0.42 21.54
C ARG A 19 5.42 -0.63 20.87
N VAL A 20 5.34 -0.56 19.53
CA VAL A 20 4.11 -0.84 18.78
C VAL A 20 3.58 -2.25 19.09
N VAL A 21 4.45 -3.26 19.09
CA VAL A 21 4.10 -4.65 19.42
C VAL A 21 3.59 -4.77 20.85
N ALA A 22 4.24 -4.10 21.81
CA ALA A 22 3.84 -4.11 23.23
C ALA A 22 2.46 -3.45 23.43
N GLU A 23 2.20 -2.31 22.79
CA GLU A 23 0.92 -1.60 22.82
C GLU A 23 -0.20 -2.40 22.16
N ALA A 24 0.15 -3.28 21.21
CA ALA A 24 -0.77 -4.23 20.60
C ALA A 24 -1.06 -5.47 21.46
N GLY A 25 -0.55 -5.55 22.68
CA GLY A 25 -0.80 -6.64 23.65
C GLY A 25 0.12 -7.85 23.49
N GLN A 26 1.29 -7.68 22.91
CA GLN A 26 2.31 -8.74 22.72
C GLN A 26 1.71 -9.99 22.00
N PRO A 27 1.30 -9.84 20.75
CA PRO A 27 0.68 -10.93 19.99
C PRO A 27 1.60 -12.13 19.85
N SER A 28 1.01 -13.32 19.76
CA SER A 28 1.76 -14.59 19.62
C SER A 28 2.21 -14.86 18.18
N GLU A 29 1.54 -14.26 17.22
CA GLU A 29 1.82 -14.39 15.79
C GLU A 29 3.21 -13.82 15.47
N PRO A 30 3.97 -14.43 14.56
CA PRO A 30 5.30 -13.93 14.20
C PRO A 30 5.28 -12.56 13.52
N PHE A 31 4.20 -12.24 12.80
CA PHE A 31 4.02 -10.95 12.11
C PHE A 31 2.71 -10.29 12.51
N GLY A 32 2.61 -8.99 12.30
CA GLY A 32 1.36 -8.24 12.39
C GLY A 32 1.33 -7.08 11.42
N VAL A 33 0.11 -6.69 11.02
CA VAL A 33 -0.12 -5.55 10.13
C VAL A 33 -0.67 -4.39 10.93
N TYR A 34 -0.10 -3.22 10.71
CA TYR A 34 -0.39 -1.96 11.42
C TYR A 34 -0.59 -0.84 10.43
N VAL A 35 -1.38 0.16 10.81
CA VAL A 35 -1.56 1.38 10.00
C VAL A 35 -1.08 2.59 10.78
N PHE A 36 -0.33 3.44 10.10
CA PHE A 36 0.22 4.66 10.67
C PHE A 36 -0.13 5.85 9.77
N ALA A 37 -0.63 6.93 10.35
CA ALA A 37 -0.70 8.20 9.65
C ALA A 37 0.72 8.71 9.33
N ALA A 38 0.87 9.45 8.26
CA ALA A 38 2.18 9.91 7.82
C ALA A 38 2.91 10.80 8.84
N ASP A 39 2.15 11.57 9.63
CA ASP A 39 2.68 12.44 10.69
C ASP A 39 2.94 11.72 12.02
N ALA A 40 2.51 10.47 12.17
CA ALA A 40 2.77 9.67 13.35
C ALA A 40 4.25 9.22 13.39
N PRO A 41 4.91 9.24 14.56
CA PRO A 41 6.31 8.77 14.70
C PRO A 41 6.52 7.34 14.21
N GLU A 42 5.51 6.48 14.35
CA GLU A 42 5.52 5.08 13.94
C GLU A 42 5.60 4.90 12.42
N SER A 43 5.21 5.91 11.64
CA SER A 43 5.36 5.90 10.17
C SER A 43 6.80 5.73 9.71
N GLU A 44 7.78 6.09 10.58
CA GLU A 44 9.19 5.92 10.29
C GLU A 44 9.58 4.44 10.09
N LEU A 45 8.88 3.49 10.72
CA LEU A 45 9.04 2.05 10.46
C LEU A 45 8.75 1.72 9.00
N ALA A 46 7.63 2.21 8.47
CA ALA A 46 7.25 1.99 7.08
C ALA A 46 8.16 2.72 6.10
N ARG A 47 8.49 3.99 6.38
CA ARG A 47 9.40 4.79 5.56
C ARG A 47 10.80 4.21 5.48
N HIS A 48 11.26 3.56 6.54
CA HIS A 48 12.56 2.88 6.52
C HIS A 48 12.58 1.79 5.45
N VAL A 49 11.60 0.88 5.45
CA VAL A 49 11.51 -0.19 4.46
C VAL A 49 11.37 0.37 3.04
N GLU A 50 10.53 1.39 2.88
CA GLU A 50 10.34 2.06 1.59
C GLU A 50 11.68 2.61 1.08
N ARG A 51 12.42 3.39 1.87
CA ARG A 51 13.72 3.97 1.48
C ARG A 51 14.75 2.91 1.13
N GLU A 52 14.93 1.90 1.98
CA GLU A 52 15.93 0.84 1.74
C GLU A 52 15.63 0.08 0.44
N VAL A 53 14.37 -0.35 0.25
CA VAL A 53 13.96 -1.11 -0.92
C VAL A 53 14.04 -0.29 -2.20
N PHE A 54 13.54 0.94 -2.19
CA PHE A 54 13.54 1.78 -3.38
C PHE A 54 14.95 2.28 -3.73
N TYR A 55 15.81 2.46 -2.76
CA TYR A 55 17.21 2.76 -3.02
C TYR A 55 17.95 1.55 -3.63
N GLU A 56 17.76 0.35 -3.06
CA GLU A 56 18.43 -0.86 -3.52
C GLU A 56 18.04 -1.26 -4.95
N TYR A 57 16.76 -1.17 -5.29
CA TYR A 57 16.25 -1.69 -6.58
C TYR A 57 16.13 -0.64 -7.67
N PHE A 58 15.91 0.61 -7.30
CA PHE A 58 15.64 1.70 -8.24
C PHE A 58 16.55 2.91 -8.03
N ASN A 59 17.54 2.84 -7.12
CA ASN A 59 18.43 3.94 -6.79
C ASN A 59 17.69 5.24 -6.40
N ASN A 60 16.45 5.13 -5.92
CA ASN A 60 15.65 6.27 -5.47
C ASN A 60 16.15 6.75 -4.12
N THR A 61 16.74 7.95 -4.09
CA THR A 61 17.24 8.53 -2.84
C THR A 61 16.11 9.00 -1.93
N PRO A 62 16.35 9.14 -0.61
CA PRO A 62 15.36 9.70 0.30
C PRO A 62 14.83 11.07 -0.13
N GLU A 63 15.69 11.92 -0.70
CA GLU A 63 15.33 13.25 -1.18
C GLU A 63 14.40 13.17 -2.40
N LEU A 64 14.62 12.20 -3.29
CA LEU A 64 13.73 11.96 -4.42
C LEU A 64 12.35 11.50 -3.92
N LEU A 65 12.30 10.54 -2.98
CA LEU A 65 11.05 10.07 -2.41
C LEU A 65 10.30 11.20 -1.68
N GLU A 66 11.01 12.07 -0.96
CA GLU A 66 10.40 13.24 -0.31
C GLU A 66 9.85 14.24 -1.34
N ALA A 67 10.56 14.49 -2.43
CA ALA A 67 10.10 15.37 -3.51
C ALA A 67 8.85 14.82 -4.20
N GLU A 68 8.83 13.51 -4.47
CA GLU A 68 7.72 12.83 -5.16
C GLU A 68 6.45 12.71 -4.30
N TYR A 69 6.60 12.37 -3.02
CA TYR A 69 5.47 12.07 -2.13
C TYR A 69 5.12 13.20 -1.17
N GLY A 70 6.00 14.18 -0.97
CA GLY A 70 5.78 15.32 -0.08
C GLY A 70 4.49 16.08 -0.32
N PRO A 71 4.07 16.36 -1.57
CA PRO A 71 2.78 17.00 -1.86
C PRO A 71 1.56 16.23 -1.35
N TYR A 72 1.67 14.92 -1.17
CA TYR A 72 0.60 14.01 -0.74
C TYR A 72 0.66 13.62 0.72
N GLU A 73 1.67 14.10 1.46
CA GLU A 73 1.96 13.68 2.84
C GLU A 73 0.76 13.85 3.78
N GLY A 74 0.00 14.93 3.62
CA GLY A 74 -1.19 15.21 4.44
C GLY A 74 -2.38 14.26 4.21
N SER A 75 -2.32 13.44 3.16
CA SER A 75 -3.32 12.41 2.85
C SER A 75 -2.71 11.00 2.77
N THR A 76 -1.48 10.85 3.26
CA THR A 76 -0.77 9.56 3.25
C THR A 76 -1.02 8.78 4.53
N VAL A 77 -1.27 7.48 4.37
CA VAL A 77 -1.19 6.49 5.44
C VAL A 77 -0.28 5.34 5.01
N PHE A 78 0.36 4.71 5.98
CA PHE A 78 1.20 3.54 5.74
C PHE A 78 0.56 2.30 6.33
N VAL A 79 0.48 1.23 5.54
CA VAL A 79 0.23 -0.12 6.02
C VAL A 79 1.58 -0.80 6.19
N CYS A 80 1.93 -1.21 7.40
CA CYS A 80 3.26 -1.71 7.76
C CYS A 80 3.15 -3.10 8.39
N ALA A 81 3.93 -4.04 7.87
CA ALA A 81 4.11 -5.35 8.49
C ALA A 81 5.31 -5.31 9.45
N LEU A 82 5.12 -5.78 10.69
CA LEU A 82 6.18 -5.89 11.69
C LEU A 82 6.49 -7.35 12.02
N ASP A 83 7.77 -7.68 12.13
CA ASP A 83 8.26 -8.90 12.78
C ASP A 83 8.19 -8.71 14.30
N HIS A 84 7.26 -9.39 14.96
CA HIS A 84 7.01 -9.25 16.40
C HIS A 84 8.18 -9.72 17.26
N ARG A 85 8.96 -10.70 16.79
CA ARG A 85 10.10 -11.25 17.53
C ARG A 85 11.30 -10.30 17.50
N ARG A 86 11.51 -9.64 16.37
CA ARG A 86 12.66 -8.74 16.16
C ARG A 86 12.34 -7.29 16.51
N GLY A 87 11.04 -6.91 16.56
CA GLY A 87 10.60 -5.52 16.68
C GLY A 87 11.00 -4.69 15.46
N LEU A 88 11.10 -5.29 14.28
CA LEU A 88 11.57 -4.62 13.07
C LEU A 88 10.48 -4.61 11.99
N PRO A 89 10.43 -3.56 11.14
CA PRO A 89 9.54 -3.54 10.01
C PRO A 89 10.00 -4.55 8.94
N ALA A 90 9.05 -5.29 8.38
CA ALA A 90 9.29 -6.33 7.39
C ALA A 90 8.80 -5.93 5.99
N GLY A 91 7.84 -5.01 5.92
CA GLY A 91 7.30 -4.51 4.67
C GLY A 91 6.38 -3.34 4.90
N ALA A 92 6.11 -2.56 3.84
CA ALA A 92 5.26 -1.40 3.90
C ALA A 92 4.54 -1.13 2.57
N ILE A 93 3.36 -0.56 2.66
CA ILE A 93 2.60 0.02 1.54
C ILE A 93 2.28 1.46 1.92
N ARG A 94 2.57 2.40 1.01
CA ARG A 94 2.10 3.78 1.10
C ARG A 94 0.79 3.91 0.36
N LEU A 95 -0.24 4.36 1.05
CA LEU A 95 -1.52 4.72 0.47
C LEU A 95 -1.66 6.23 0.45
N VAL A 96 -2.05 6.80 -0.69
CA VAL A 96 -2.50 8.19 -0.79
C VAL A 96 -4.02 8.17 -0.87
N LEU A 97 -4.66 8.77 0.12
CA LEU A 97 -6.11 8.87 0.24
C LEU A 97 -6.63 10.08 -0.56
N PRO A 98 -7.93 10.13 -0.90
CA PRO A 98 -8.53 11.27 -1.56
C PRO A 98 -8.23 12.58 -0.84
N SER A 99 -7.77 13.58 -1.60
CA SER A 99 -7.47 14.91 -1.06
C SER A 99 -7.49 15.96 -2.18
N PRO A 100 -7.44 17.24 -1.86
CA PRO A 100 -7.28 18.29 -2.86
C PRO A 100 -5.99 18.21 -3.68
N ALA A 101 -4.96 17.50 -3.20
CA ALA A 101 -3.74 17.23 -3.95
C ALA A 101 -3.96 16.19 -5.06
N GLY A 102 -5.08 15.47 -5.04
CA GLY A 102 -5.39 14.38 -5.96
C GLY A 102 -4.69 13.07 -5.59
N LEU A 103 -4.62 12.17 -6.56
CA LEU A 103 -3.93 10.88 -6.48
C LEU A 103 -2.65 10.95 -7.32
N LYS A 104 -1.51 10.58 -6.74
CA LYS A 104 -0.19 10.72 -7.37
C LYS A 104 -0.12 9.98 -8.71
N SER A 105 -0.53 8.72 -8.73
CA SER A 105 -0.47 7.88 -9.94
C SER A 105 -1.27 8.46 -11.11
N LEU A 106 -2.39 9.13 -10.85
CA LEU A 106 -3.16 9.81 -11.88
C LEU A 106 -2.51 11.15 -12.29
N GLY A 107 -1.95 11.87 -11.30
CA GLY A 107 -1.24 13.14 -11.52
C GLY A 107 -0.01 12.98 -12.39
N ASP A 108 0.66 11.84 -12.34
CA ASP A 108 1.88 11.57 -13.09
C ASP A 108 1.62 11.13 -14.54
N VAL A 109 0.38 10.81 -14.92
CA VAL A 109 0.05 10.37 -16.29
C VAL A 109 0.40 11.44 -17.33
N GLU A 110 0.05 12.70 -17.10
CA GLU A 110 0.30 13.77 -18.07
C GLU A 110 1.80 14.09 -18.18
N PRO A 111 2.56 14.34 -17.09
CA PRO A 111 3.97 14.69 -17.19
C PRO A 111 4.86 13.55 -17.71
N VAL A 112 4.50 12.28 -17.47
CA VAL A 112 5.32 11.13 -17.85
C VAL A 112 4.86 10.49 -19.16
N TRP A 113 3.55 10.27 -19.35
CA TRP A 113 3.00 9.61 -20.54
C TRP A 113 2.51 10.57 -21.61
N GLY A 114 2.46 11.89 -21.31
CA GLY A 114 2.06 12.93 -22.28
C GLY A 114 0.57 12.91 -22.64
N HIS A 115 -0.26 12.27 -21.83
CA HIS A 115 -1.71 12.17 -22.03
C HIS A 115 -2.45 12.84 -20.87
N ARG A 116 -3.44 13.66 -21.16
CA ARG A 116 -4.34 14.18 -20.12
C ARG A 116 -5.12 13.00 -19.49
N ILE A 117 -5.23 13.01 -18.18
CA ILE A 117 -5.92 11.91 -17.47
C ILE A 117 -7.39 11.79 -17.90
N ASP A 118 -8.09 12.90 -18.14
CA ASP A 118 -9.48 12.87 -18.60
C ASP A 118 -9.64 12.13 -19.93
N ASP A 119 -8.72 12.36 -20.89
CA ASP A 119 -8.71 11.67 -22.18
C ASP A 119 -8.41 10.18 -22.05
N VAL A 120 -7.58 9.81 -21.06
CA VAL A 120 -7.25 8.41 -20.74
C VAL A 120 -8.46 7.71 -20.13
N LEU A 121 -9.14 8.33 -19.17
CA LEU A 121 -10.35 7.78 -18.55
C LEU A 121 -11.49 7.62 -19.58
N GLU A 122 -11.68 8.60 -20.48
CA GLU A 122 -12.65 8.50 -21.56
C GLU A 122 -12.35 7.33 -22.51
N ARG A 123 -11.08 7.18 -22.96
CA ARG A 123 -10.67 6.06 -23.82
C ARG A 123 -10.82 4.71 -23.14
N THR A 124 -10.58 4.64 -21.83
CA THR A 124 -10.73 3.44 -21.02
C THR A 124 -12.20 3.12 -20.76
N ASN A 125 -13.12 4.06 -21.06
CA ASN A 125 -14.53 4.02 -20.68
C ASN A 125 -14.71 3.83 -19.16
N LEU A 126 -13.85 4.47 -18.38
CA LEU A 126 -13.79 4.37 -16.94
C LEU A 126 -14.34 5.63 -16.27
N ARG A 127 -15.30 5.46 -15.37
CA ARG A 127 -15.81 6.52 -14.50
C ARG A 127 -15.22 6.35 -13.12
N LEU A 128 -13.98 6.81 -12.96
CA LEU A 128 -13.30 6.78 -11.70
C LEU A 128 -13.71 8.01 -10.87
N GLU A 129 -14.33 7.75 -9.72
CA GLU A 129 -14.68 8.79 -8.75
C GLU A 129 -13.51 8.96 -7.78
N ALA A 130 -12.84 10.11 -7.81
CA ALA A 130 -11.63 10.33 -7.03
C ALA A 130 -11.85 10.18 -5.51
N ASP A 131 -13.05 10.51 -5.02
CA ASP A 131 -13.38 10.42 -3.59
C ASP A 131 -13.54 8.96 -3.09
N SER A 132 -13.75 8.01 -4.00
CA SER A 132 -13.84 6.58 -3.71
C SER A 132 -12.64 5.78 -4.24
N ALA A 133 -11.55 6.46 -4.59
CA ALA A 133 -10.34 5.86 -5.12
C ALA A 133 -9.15 6.06 -4.18
N TRP A 134 -8.35 5.02 -4.00
CA TRP A 134 -7.06 5.09 -3.30
C TRP A 134 -5.91 4.86 -4.27
N ASP A 135 -4.78 5.48 -3.97
CA ASP A 135 -3.53 5.29 -4.72
C ASP A 135 -2.57 4.43 -3.88
N ILE A 136 -2.24 3.24 -4.38
CA ILE A 136 -1.14 2.45 -3.83
C ILE A 136 0.15 3.00 -4.43
N ALA A 137 0.71 4.00 -3.74
CA ALA A 137 1.82 4.79 -4.27
C ALA A 137 3.17 4.05 -4.19
N THR A 138 3.39 3.24 -3.14
CA THR A 138 4.55 2.36 -3.03
C THR A 138 4.19 1.03 -2.38
N LEU A 139 4.95 0.00 -2.75
CA LEU A 139 4.92 -1.33 -2.12
C LEU A 139 6.36 -1.79 -1.94
N ALA A 140 6.75 -2.05 -0.72
CA ALA A 140 8.09 -2.48 -0.36
C ALA A 140 8.04 -3.66 0.62
N VAL A 141 8.83 -4.69 0.38
CA VAL A 141 9.09 -5.78 1.33
C VAL A 141 10.59 -5.92 1.45
N ASP A 142 11.09 -5.89 2.67
CA ASP A 142 12.51 -6.05 2.94
C ASP A 142 13.01 -7.41 2.40
N PRO A 143 14.17 -7.47 1.72
CA PRO A 143 14.70 -8.70 1.12
C PRO A 143 14.79 -9.88 2.07
N GLU A 144 15.06 -9.66 3.38
CA GLU A 144 15.13 -10.72 4.38
C GLU A 144 13.77 -11.43 4.60
N TYR A 145 12.66 -10.78 4.21
CA TYR A 145 11.29 -11.28 4.40
C TYR A 145 10.59 -11.69 3.10
N ARG A 146 11.33 -11.78 1.98
CA ARG A 146 10.75 -12.15 0.68
C ARG A 146 10.75 -13.65 0.42
N GLY A 147 9.81 -14.08 -0.41
CA GLY A 147 9.76 -15.43 -0.98
C GLY A 147 9.81 -16.53 0.08
N ARG A 148 10.76 -17.46 -0.07
CA ARG A 148 10.88 -18.65 0.83
C ARG A 148 11.27 -18.32 2.26
N ALA A 149 11.77 -17.12 2.54
CA ALA A 149 12.13 -16.74 3.92
C ALA A 149 10.92 -16.66 4.83
N THR A 150 9.77 -16.28 4.30
CA THR A 150 8.51 -16.15 5.03
C THR A 150 7.32 -16.82 4.32
N ASP A 151 7.57 -17.64 3.29
CA ASP A 151 6.53 -18.22 2.43
C ASP A 151 5.52 -17.18 1.88
N GLY A 152 5.99 -15.93 1.69
CA GLY A 152 5.17 -14.81 1.20
C GLY A 152 4.22 -14.20 2.24
N LEU A 153 4.26 -14.63 3.50
CA LEU A 153 3.33 -14.18 4.55
C LEU A 153 3.33 -12.68 4.77
N VAL A 154 4.50 -12.02 4.68
CA VAL A 154 4.59 -10.56 4.83
C VAL A 154 3.85 -9.85 3.71
N SER A 155 4.05 -10.25 2.45
CA SER A 155 3.34 -9.67 1.30
C SER A 155 1.83 -9.93 1.40
N LEU A 156 1.43 -11.17 1.68
CA LEU A 156 0.02 -11.54 1.83
C LEU A 156 -0.66 -10.78 2.97
N GLY A 157 0.03 -10.61 4.11
CA GLY A 157 -0.48 -9.83 5.24
C GLY A 157 -0.69 -8.35 4.87
N LEU A 158 0.23 -7.76 4.11
CA LEU A 158 0.09 -6.39 3.61
C LEU A 158 -1.09 -6.27 2.64
N TYR A 159 -1.24 -7.21 1.69
CA TYR A 159 -2.36 -7.20 0.75
C TYR A 159 -3.69 -7.40 1.46
N GLN A 160 -3.77 -8.34 2.42
CA GLN A 160 -4.93 -8.53 3.28
C GLN A 160 -5.30 -7.24 4.03
N GLY A 161 -4.30 -6.60 4.67
CA GLY A 161 -4.51 -5.36 5.41
C GLY A 161 -5.08 -4.24 4.55
N VAL A 162 -4.53 -4.02 3.35
CA VAL A 162 -5.02 -3.02 2.40
C VAL A 162 -6.43 -3.36 1.92
N ALA A 163 -6.67 -4.62 1.53
CA ALA A 163 -7.97 -5.06 1.03
C ALA A 163 -9.06 -4.91 2.10
N GLN A 164 -8.80 -5.35 3.34
CA GLN A 164 -9.72 -5.21 4.46
C GLN A 164 -10.03 -3.74 4.78
N LEU A 165 -9.01 -2.88 4.73
CA LEU A 165 -9.18 -1.46 4.96
C LEU A 165 -10.01 -0.82 3.84
N ALA A 166 -9.74 -1.17 2.58
CA ALA A 166 -10.49 -0.69 1.43
C ALA A 166 -11.97 -1.09 1.48
N VAL A 167 -12.27 -2.36 1.81
CA VAL A 167 -13.64 -2.86 1.99
C VAL A 167 -14.37 -2.07 3.10
N ARG A 168 -13.71 -1.83 4.22
CA ARG A 168 -14.33 -1.10 5.36
C ARG A 168 -14.54 0.39 5.09
N CYS A 169 -13.74 0.98 4.22
CA CYS A 169 -13.86 2.38 3.81
C CYS A 169 -14.71 2.58 2.55
N ASP A 170 -15.37 1.53 2.04
CA ASP A 170 -16.19 1.54 0.81
C ASP A 170 -15.42 2.09 -0.42
N VAL A 171 -14.12 1.74 -0.50
CA VAL A 171 -13.27 2.11 -1.62
C VAL A 171 -13.68 1.30 -2.84
N LYS A 172 -13.91 2.00 -3.96
CA LYS A 172 -14.34 1.37 -5.24
C LYS A 172 -13.17 1.15 -6.19
N TRP A 173 -12.19 2.04 -6.13
CA TRP A 173 -11.11 2.08 -7.09
C TRP A 173 -9.76 2.08 -6.38
N VAL A 174 -8.82 1.35 -6.94
CA VAL A 174 -7.41 1.47 -6.61
C VAL A 174 -6.66 1.83 -7.89
N VAL A 175 -5.77 2.83 -7.78
CA VAL A 175 -4.85 3.21 -8.85
C VAL A 175 -3.42 3.03 -8.37
N THR A 176 -2.50 2.77 -9.29
CA THR A 176 -1.07 2.63 -8.98
C THR A 176 -0.24 2.71 -10.26
N ILE A 177 1.05 3.01 -10.14
CA ILE A 177 2.03 2.84 -11.21
C ILE A 177 2.94 1.68 -10.82
N LEU A 178 2.91 0.61 -11.59
CA LEU A 178 3.68 -0.61 -11.29
C LEU A 178 4.78 -0.85 -12.33
N ASP A 179 5.95 -1.23 -11.83
CA ASP A 179 6.97 -1.90 -12.64
C ASP A 179 6.38 -3.18 -13.27
N LEU A 180 6.70 -3.45 -14.54
CA LEU A 180 6.14 -4.59 -15.28
C LEU A 180 6.47 -5.95 -14.64
N VAL A 181 7.62 -6.08 -13.96
CA VAL A 181 7.96 -7.32 -13.25
C VAL A 181 7.02 -7.53 -12.07
N VAL A 182 6.75 -6.46 -11.32
CA VAL A 182 5.81 -6.49 -10.20
C VAL A 182 4.39 -6.73 -10.68
N LEU A 183 3.95 -6.04 -11.74
CA LEU A 183 2.62 -6.23 -12.33
C LEU A 183 2.41 -7.69 -12.75
N ASN A 184 3.36 -8.29 -13.47
CA ASN A 184 3.27 -9.69 -13.89
C ASN A 184 3.26 -10.67 -12.70
N LEU A 185 4.02 -10.36 -11.63
CA LEU A 185 4.00 -11.15 -10.40
C LEU A 185 2.62 -11.12 -9.75
N LEU A 186 2.04 -9.94 -9.57
CA LEU A 186 0.72 -9.78 -8.95
C LEU A 186 -0.38 -10.43 -9.79
N GLN A 187 -0.31 -10.34 -11.12
CA GLN A 187 -1.23 -11.04 -12.02
C GLN A 187 -1.22 -12.56 -11.79
N GLY A 188 -0.03 -13.13 -11.58
CA GLY A 188 0.10 -14.56 -11.33
C GLY A 188 -0.31 -15.01 -9.92
N VAL A 189 -0.13 -14.16 -8.91
CA VAL A 189 -0.37 -14.51 -7.50
C VAL A 189 -1.78 -14.17 -7.05
N MET A 190 -2.39 -13.10 -7.60
CA MET A 190 -3.64 -12.53 -7.12
C MET A 190 -4.76 -12.57 -8.17
N ALA A 191 -4.71 -13.49 -9.14
CA ALA A 191 -5.72 -13.63 -10.19
C ALA A 191 -6.02 -12.32 -10.93
N ASP A 192 -4.97 -11.62 -11.37
CA ASP A 192 -5.03 -10.41 -12.20
C ASP A 192 -5.82 -9.25 -11.55
N PRO A 193 -5.26 -8.64 -10.47
CA PRO A 193 -5.96 -7.61 -9.71
C PRO A 193 -6.09 -6.26 -10.45
N PHE A 194 -5.27 -6.03 -11.49
CA PHE A 194 -5.15 -4.73 -12.14
C PHE A 194 -5.44 -4.77 -13.63
N GLU A 195 -6.14 -3.75 -14.10
CA GLU A 195 -6.40 -3.46 -15.50
C GLU A 195 -5.56 -2.29 -15.99
N ARG A 196 -5.26 -2.27 -17.30
CA ARG A 196 -4.46 -1.21 -17.92
C ARG A 196 -5.34 -0.07 -18.41
N PHE A 197 -4.89 1.16 -18.21
CA PHE A 197 -5.52 2.30 -18.88
C PHE A 197 -5.29 2.24 -20.39
N ALA A 198 -6.36 2.45 -21.16
CA ALA A 198 -6.32 2.37 -22.61
C ALA A 198 -5.37 3.42 -23.24
N GLY A 199 -4.49 2.93 -24.11
CA GLY A 199 -3.56 3.78 -24.88
C GLY A 199 -2.34 4.25 -24.10
N LEU A 200 -2.09 3.71 -22.90
CA LEU A 200 -0.83 3.91 -22.21
C LEU A 200 0.08 2.70 -22.43
N GLU A 201 1.32 2.99 -22.78
CA GLU A 201 2.37 1.98 -22.96
C GLU A 201 3.40 2.08 -21.83
N PRO A 202 4.11 0.99 -21.51
CA PRO A 202 5.13 1.02 -20.47
C PRO A 202 6.23 2.01 -20.78
N LEU A 203 6.59 2.87 -19.81
CA LEU A 203 7.67 3.85 -19.91
C LEU A 203 8.59 3.77 -18.68
N PRO A 204 9.82 4.28 -18.76
CA PRO A 204 10.67 4.47 -17.59
C PRO A 204 10.00 5.44 -16.59
N TYR A 205 10.02 5.06 -15.31
CA TYR A 205 9.43 5.85 -14.23
C TYR A 205 10.17 5.60 -12.91
N LEU A 206 10.64 6.65 -12.26
CA LEU A 206 11.40 6.60 -10.99
C LEU A 206 12.47 5.51 -10.99
N ASP A 207 13.33 5.55 -12.02
CA ASP A 207 14.42 4.59 -12.29
C ASP A 207 14.00 3.12 -12.52
N SER A 208 12.70 2.79 -12.47
CA SER A 208 12.20 1.56 -13.08
C SER A 208 12.29 1.68 -14.61
N PRO A 209 12.81 0.69 -15.32
CA PRO A 209 12.98 0.75 -16.77
C PRO A 209 11.67 0.70 -17.55
N ALA A 210 10.62 0.13 -16.97
CA ALA A 210 9.31 -0.04 -17.60
C ALA A 210 8.21 -0.14 -16.57
N SER A 211 7.48 0.93 -16.35
CA SER A 211 6.32 1.01 -15.48
C SER A 211 5.07 1.39 -16.24
N LEU A 212 3.93 1.02 -15.70
CA LEU A 212 2.63 1.28 -16.32
C LEU A 212 1.62 1.72 -15.26
N PRO A 213 0.86 2.82 -15.49
CA PRO A 213 -0.31 3.14 -14.70
C PRO A 213 -1.41 2.08 -14.91
N VAL A 214 -1.96 1.61 -13.81
CA VAL A 214 -3.01 0.59 -13.79
C VAL A 214 -4.07 0.95 -12.76
N TYR A 215 -5.24 0.33 -12.88
CA TYR A 215 -6.33 0.49 -11.93
C TYR A 215 -6.97 -0.85 -11.57
N SER A 216 -7.70 -0.88 -10.47
CA SER A 216 -8.56 -1.99 -10.07
C SER A 216 -9.95 -1.46 -9.74
N ASP A 217 -10.98 -2.05 -10.34
CA ASP A 217 -12.35 -2.00 -9.86
C ASP A 217 -12.49 -3.08 -8.79
N LEU A 218 -12.56 -2.69 -7.52
CA LEU A 218 -12.52 -3.64 -6.41
C LEU A 218 -13.75 -4.54 -6.37
N ASP A 219 -14.94 -4.03 -6.68
CA ASP A 219 -16.15 -4.84 -6.72
C ASP A 219 -16.06 -5.91 -7.81
N ALA A 220 -15.63 -5.52 -9.02
CA ALA A 220 -15.42 -6.44 -10.13
C ALA A 220 -14.28 -7.43 -9.86
N TYR A 221 -13.19 -6.97 -9.26
CA TYR A 221 -12.05 -7.82 -8.89
C TYR A 221 -12.46 -8.89 -7.87
N PHE A 222 -13.10 -8.52 -6.76
CA PHE A 222 -13.51 -9.48 -5.74
C PHE A 222 -14.56 -10.47 -6.25
N ALA A 223 -15.52 -10.04 -7.06
CA ALA A 223 -16.49 -10.95 -7.70
C ALA A 223 -15.80 -11.97 -8.63
N ARG A 224 -14.76 -11.56 -9.34
CA ARG A 224 -13.95 -12.46 -10.18
C ARG A 224 -13.09 -13.40 -9.32
N LEU A 225 -12.45 -12.88 -8.28
CA LEU A 225 -11.56 -13.61 -7.38
C LEU A 225 -12.29 -14.72 -6.63
N GLU A 226 -13.51 -14.48 -6.16
CA GLU A 226 -14.35 -15.46 -5.48
C GLU A 226 -14.53 -16.76 -6.28
N THR A 227 -14.60 -16.63 -7.61
CA THR A 227 -14.76 -17.78 -8.51
C THR A 227 -13.42 -18.37 -8.95
N ALA A 228 -12.42 -17.52 -9.23
CA ALA A 228 -11.14 -17.92 -9.80
C ALA A 228 -10.19 -18.52 -8.76
N ASP A 229 -10.15 -17.94 -7.56
CA ASP A 229 -9.33 -18.38 -6.44
C ASP A 229 -10.03 -18.12 -5.10
N PRO A 230 -10.93 -19.01 -4.66
CA PRO A 230 -11.68 -18.87 -3.42
C PRO A 230 -10.77 -18.73 -2.18
N SER A 231 -9.59 -19.34 -2.18
CA SER A 231 -8.66 -19.24 -1.05
C SER A 231 -8.06 -17.84 -0.93
N MET A 232 -7.69 -17.24 -2.07
CA MET A 232 -7.22 -15.86 -2.09
C MET A 232 -8.35 -14.88 -1.77
N TYR A 233 -9.58 -15.15 -2.21
CA TYR A 233 -10.77 -14.37 -1.82
C TYR A 233 -10.99 -14.39 -0.30
N GLU A 234 -10.91 -15.55 0.36
CA GLU A 234 -11.00 -15.65 1.82
C GLU A 234 -9.92 -14.83 2.50
N ILE A 235 -8.69 -14.83 1.98
CA ILE A 235 -7.59 -14.04 2.53
C ILE A 235 -7.86 -12.54 2.37
N LEU A 236 -8.16 -12.07 1.17
CA LEU A 236 -8.23 -10.64 0.88
C LEU A 236 -9.56 -10.02 1.28
N PHE A 237 -10.69 -10.64 0.93
CA PHE A 237 -12.02 -10.09 1.16
C PHE A 237 -12.54 -10.42 2.56
N ASP A 238 -12.49 -11.69 2.97
CA ASP A 238 -12.98 -12.12 4.28
C ASP A 238 -11.99 -11.87 5.42
N GLY A 239 -10.72 -11.59 5.10
CA GLY A 239 -9.66 -11.36 6.09
C GLY A 239 -9.26 -12.59 6.87
N ARG A 240 -9.40 -13.80 6.30
CA ARG A 240 -9.16 -15.10 6.95
C ARG A 240 -8.04 -15.87 6.28
N GLY A 241 -7.48 -16.85 6.99
CA GLY A 241 -6.49 -17.79 6.45
C GLY A 241 -5.03 -17.49 6.80
N LEU A 242 -4.74 -16.33 7.40
CA LEU A 242 -3.38 -15.97 7.84
C LEU A 242 -3.23 -15.88 9.35
N GLU A 243 -4.26 -16.12 10.16
CA GLU A 243 -4.35 -15.82 11.59
C GLU A 243 -3.30 -16.57 12.43
N ALA A 244 -2.84 -17.71 11.96
CA ALA A 244 -1.79 -18.47 12.63
C ALA A 244 -0.38 -17.84 12.53
N ALA A 245 -0.18 -16.97 11.54
CA ALA A 245 1.13 -16.42 11.20
C ALA A 245 1.16 -14.89 11.18
N VAL A 246 0.03 -14.26 10.87
CA VAL A 246 -0.09 -12.81 10.76
C VAL A 246 -1.25 -12.34 11.63
N ARG A 247 -0.97 -11.49 12.61
CA ARG A 247 -2.01 -10.79 13.33
C ARG A 247 -2.74 -9.85 12.37
N PRO A 248 -4.07 -9.99 12.23
CA PRO A 248 -4.83 -9.13 11.34
C PRO A 248 -4.84 -7.68 11.83
N LEU A 249 -5.14 -6.78 10.92
CA LEU A 249 -5.30 -5.37 11.20
C LEU A 249 -6.45 -5.12 12.19
N ASP A 250 -6.20 -4.29 13.20
CA ASP A 250 -7.24 -3.78 14.09
C ASP A 250 -8.02 -2.65 13.39
N LEU A 251 -9.00 -3.07 12.60
CA LEU A 251 -9.78 -2.16 11.74
C LEU A 251 -10.56 -1.10 12.54
N GLU A 252 -11.08 -1.45 13.71
CA GLU A 252 -11.85 -0.48 14.53
C GLU A 252 -10.94 0.66 14.99
N ARG A 253 -9.78 0.30 15.54
CA ARG A 253 -8.79 1.28 15.99
C ARG A 253 -8.26 2.14 14.83
N VAL A 254 -8.06 1.57 13.66
CA VAL A 254 -7.57 2.30 12.47
C VAL A 254 -8.61 3.29 11.97
N LEU A 255 -9.87 2.89 11.88
CA LEU A 255 -10.93 3.77 11.39
C LEU A 255 -11.18 4.97 12.30
N GLU A 256 -11.03 4.82 13.63
CA GLU A 256 -11.08 5.93 14.58
C GLU A 256 -10.01 6.99 14.29
N HIS A 257 -8.84 6.58 13.78
CA HIS A 257 -7.74 7.48 13.44
C HIS A 257 -7.86 8.08 12.03
N LEU A 258 -8.40 7.34 11.08
CA LEU A 258 -8.58 7.82 9.70
C LEU A 258 -9.73 8.83 9.58
N HIS A 259 -10.72 8.76 10.48
CA HIS A 259 -11.88 9.65 10.49
C HIS A 259 -12.08 10.30 11.87
N PRO A 260 -11.17 11.17 12.35
CA PRO A 260 -11.29 11.81 13.65
C PRO A 260 -12.45 12.84 13.68
N GLY A 261 -13.68 12.43 13.47
CA GLY A 261 -14.88 13.28 13.43
C GLY A 261 -16.04 12.71 12.64
N GLY A 262 -15.89 11.53 12.06
CA GLY A 262 -16.94 10.86 11.30
C GLY A 262 -17.86 10.06 12.21
N HIS A 263 -19.10 10.52 12.39
CA HIS A 263 -20.17 9.69 12.92
C HIS A 263 -20.35 8.48 11.98
N ALA A 264 -20.34 7.28 12.56
CA ALA A 264 -20.72 6.07 11.87
C ALA A 264 -22.05 6.29 11.14
N HIS A 265 -22.02 6.22 9.82
CA HIS A 265 -23.24 5.97 9.06
C HIS A 265 -23.67 4.53 9.37
N THR A 266 -24.47 4.39 10.43
CA THR A 266 -25.28 3.19 10.63
C THR A 266 -26.40 3.23 9.60
N ALA A 267 -26.31 2.36 8.61
CA ALA A 267 -27.45 1.98 7.79
C ALA A 267 -28.15 0.77 8.43
#